data_b61ea3134de7692e69e63e39f611f384
#
_entry.id   b61ea3134de7692e69e63e39f611f384
#
_cell.length_a   1.000
_cell.length_b   1.000
_cell.length_c   1.000
_cell.angle_alpha   90.00
_cell.angle_beta   90.00
_cell.angle_gamma   90.00
#
_symmetry.space_group_name_H-M   'P 1'
#
loop_
_entity.id
_entity.type
_entity.pdbx_description
1 polymer ?
#
loop_
_entity_poly.entity_id
_entity_poly.type
_entity_poly.pdbx_seq_one_letter_code
_entity_poly.pdbx_strand_id
1 'polypeptide(L)'
;MGEFLIVIGVVIVIVAIIGLVLNARRAGKNSVPGSRRDPLASDQVAQGFGPRNLGPGAIVAYGGIDYVVRGTITLHQGSFVWWEHLLDGGDGAQWLGVEVDEGQLEITWWTTRRGHGLVPAPEVVLDDRVHREDESGAAQYSCEGTTGLPPQGQMRYRDYRTQDGSSLLSFEDWDGSGWELSSGRPMSPGELTVYPAPPAPGAPGYRA
;
A
#
# COMPACT_ATOMS: atom_id res chain seq x y z
N MET A 1 -8.47 -18.72 -37.08
CA MET A 1 -8.76 -17.94 -35.87
C MET A 1 -7.52 -17.71 -34.98
N GLY A 2 -6.53 -18.61 -34.95
CA GLY A 2 -5.31 -18.43 -34.12
C GLY A 2 -4.41 -17.26 -34.55
N GLU A 3 -4.23 -17.03 -35.82
CA GLU A 3 -3.34 -15.96 -36.31
C GLU A 3 -3.89 -14.54 -36.02
N PHE A 4 -5.20 -14.37 -35.97
CA PHE A 4 -5.81 -13.07 -35.65
C PHE A 4 -5.65 -12.67 -34.18
N LEU A 5 -5.65 -13.63 -33.28
CA LEU A 5 -5.40 -13.42 -31.84
C LEU A 5 -3.93 -13.06 -31.55
N ILE A 6 -3.01 -13.66 -32.29
CA ILE A 6 -1.56 -13.35 -32.16
C ILE A 6 -1.28 -11.91 -32.63
N VAL A 7 -1.90 -11.46 -33.74
CA VAL A 7 -1.73 -10.09 -34.25
C VAL A 7 -2.29 -9.06 -33.26
N ILE A 8 -3.44 -9.32 -32.61
CA ILE A 8 -4.02 -8.42 -31.61
C ILE A 8 -3.11 -8.34 -30.37
N GLY A 9 -2.61 -9.48 -29.88
CA GLY A 9 -1.67 -9.50 -28.76
C GLY A 9 -0.40 -8.70 -29.02
N VAL A 10 0.20 -8.84 -30.20
CA VAL A 10 1.41 -8.08 -30.59
C VAL A 10 1.13 -6.58 -30.69
N VAL A 11 -0.03 -6.18 -31.19
CA VAL A 11 -0.42 -4.75 -31.29
C VAL A 11 -0.61 -4.14 -29.91
N ILE A 12 -1.22 -4.85 -28.96
CA ILE A 12 -1.40 -4.38 -27.58
C ILE A 12 -0.04 -4.18 -26.89
N VAL A 13 0.87 -5.13 -27.03
CA VAL A 13 2.23 -5.03 -26.46
C VAL A 13 3.00 -3.84 -27.08
N ILE A 14 2.90 -3.61 -28.38
CA ILE A 14 3.55 -2.47 -29.05
C ILE A 14 2.98 -1.14 -28.55
N VAL A 15 1.66 -1.03 -28.39
CA VAL A 15 1.02 0.19 -27.88
C VAL A 15 1.43 0.45 -26.42
N ALA A 16 1.51 -0.58 -25.59
CA ALA A 16 2.00 -0.47 -24.20
C ALA A 16 3.46 0.00 -24.16
N ILE A 17 4.34 -0.57 -24.97
CA ILE A 17 5.76 -0.16 -25.05
C ILE A 17 5.90 1.29 -25.54
N ILE A 18 5.12 1.70 -26.54
CA ILE A 18 5.14 3.09 -27.03
C ILE A 18 4.64 4.05 -25.94
N GLY A 19 3.58 3.69 -25.19
CA GLY A 19 3.08 4.45 -24.06
C GLY A 19 4.14 4.65 -22.97
N LEU A 20 4.85 3.58 -22.64
CA LEU A 20 5.92 3.58 -21.64
C LEU A 20 7.10 4.46 -22.06
N VAL A 21 7.55 4.37 -23.32
CA VAL A 21 8.64 5.19 -23.86
C VAL A 21 8.27 6.68 -23.93
N LEU A 22 7.02 6.99 -24.29
CA LEU A 22 6.55 8.37 -24.35
C LEU A 22 6.40 8.98 -22.94
N ASN A 23 5.98 8.19 -21.96
CA ASN A 23 5.87 8.60 -20.58
C ASN A 23 7.26 8.81 -19.93
N ALA A 24 8.21 7.91 -20.18
CA ALA A 24 9.60 8.06 -19.75
C ALA A 24 10.28 9.32 -20.35
N ARG A 25 9.99 9.66 -21.61
CA ARG A 25 10.49 10.89 -22.26
C ARG A 25 9.84 12.17 -21.72
N ARG A 26 8.60 12.11 -21.21
CA ARG A 26 7.93 13.23 -20.54
C ARG A 26 8.47 13.47 -19.14
N ALA A 27 8.77 12.41 -18.38
CA ALA A 27 9.38 12.51 -17.05
C ALA A 27 10.78 13.15 -17.06
N GLY A 28 11.56 12.98 -18.15
CA GLY A 28 12.89 13.55 -18.27
C GLY A 28 12.95 15.04 -18.65
N LYS A 29 11.82 15.71 -18.93
CA LYS A 29 11.81 17.10 -19.42
C LYS A 29 11.42 18.17 -18.40
N ASN A 30 11.09 17.78 -17.17
CA ASN A 30 10.69 18.72 -16.12
C ASN A 30 11.75 19.01 -15.06
N SER A 31 13.02 18.89 -15.39
CA SER A 31 14.07 19.48 -14.57
C SER A 31 14.09 20.98 -14.80
N VAL A 32 13.38 21.73 -13.95
CA VAL A 32 13.51 23.18 -13.87
C VAL A 32 14.89 23.49 -13.31
N PRO A 33 15.81 24.15 -14.06
CA PRO A 33 17.09 24.58 -13.51
C PRO A 33 16.80 25.74 -12.53
N GLY A 34 17.13 25.57 -11.26
CA GLY A 34 17.14 26.67 -10.30
C GLY A 34 16.08 26.67 -9.20
N SER A 35 15.39 25.56 -8.95
CA SER A 35 14.62 25.42 -7.71
C SER A 35 15.58 25.53 -6.53
N ARG A 36 15.46 26.63 -5.75
CA ARG A 36 16.11 26.74 -4.44
C ARG A 36 15.64 25.55 -3.62
N ARG A 37 16.58 24.67 -3.23
CA ARG A 37 16.28 23.59 -2.28
C ARG A 37 15.73 24.23 -1.02
N ASP A 38 14.58 23.76 -0.56
CA ASP A 38 14.06 24.08 0.75
C ASP A 38 15.13 23.65 1.79
N PRO A 39 15.72 24.58 2.56
CA PRO A 39 16.71 24.20 3.55
C PRO A 39 16.14 23.40 4.71
N LEU A 40 14.79 23.28 4.79
CA LEU A 40 14.08 22.44 5.76
C LEU A 40 13.61 21.11 5.13
N ALA A 41 13.75 20.93 3.81
CA ALA A 41 13.60 19.62 3.21
C ALA A 41 14.72 18.74 3.80
N SER A 42 14.35 17.90 4.76
CA SER A 42 15.30 17.05 5.46
C SER A 42 16.11 16.27 4.44
N ASP A 43 17.41 16.16 4.65
CA ASP A 43 18.32 15.34 3.83
C ASP A 43 17.86 13.88 3.69
N GLN A 44 16.91 13.45 4.50
CA GLN A 44 16.27 12.15 4.50
C GLN A 44 15.32 11.93 3.32
N VAL A 45 14.60 12.96 2.85
CA VAL A 45 13.85 12.88 1.57
C VAL A 45 14.82 12.77 0.40
N ALA A 46 15.99 13.41 0.50
CA ALA A 46 17.06 13.27 -0.48
C ALA A 46 17.74 11.89 -0.43
N GLN A 47 17.61 11.13 0.66
CA GLN A 47 18.14 9.77 0.82
C GLN A 47 17.18 8.65 0.42
N GLY A 48 16.05 8.98 -0.20
CA GLY A 48 15.13 7.98 -0.73
C GLY A 48 14.22 7.33 0.32
N PHE A 49 14.00 7.96 1.50
CA PHE A 49 12.98 7.53 2.43
C PHE A 49 11.58 7.81 1.84
N GLY A 50 10.71 6.84 1.91
CA GLY A 50 9.38 6.93 1.34
C GLY A 50 8.47 5.82 1.85
N PRO A 51 7.25 5.69 1.32
CA PRO A 51 6.30 4.66 1.76
C PRO A 51 6.85 3.23 1.73
N ARG A 52 7.81 2.93 0.86
CA ARG A 52 8.48 1.62 0.78
C ARG A 52 9.40 1.30 1.96
N ASN A 53 9.76 2.29 2.76
CA ASN A 53 10.76 2.17 3.82
C ASN A 53 10.15 2.48 5.20
N LEU A 54 8.82 2.41 5.31
CA LEU A 54 8.13 2.59 6.58
C LEU A 54 8.43 1.42 7.51
N GLY A 55 8.48 1.75 8.79
CA GLY A 55 8.61 0.77 9.86
C GLY A 55 8.14 1.38 11.19
N PRO A 56 8.09 0.60 12.27
CA PRO A 56 7.64 1.09 13.58
C PRO A 56 8.38 2.36 14.02
N GLY A 57 7.61 3.36 14.46
CA GLY A 57 8.12 4.68 14.86
C GLY A 57 8.20 5.72 13.73
N ALA A 58 8.02 5.32 12.47
CA ALA A 58 7.84 6.26 11.37
C ALA A 58 6.53 7.05 11.52
N ILE A 59 6.44 8.20 10.87
CA ILE A 59 5.24 9.05 10.89
C ILE A 59 4.69 9.14 9.47
N VAL A 60 3.37 9.01 9.36
CA VAL A 60 2.60 9.26 8.13
C VAL A 60 1.67 10.43 8.40
N ALA A 61 1.92 11.57 7.77
CA ALA A 61 1.04 12.73 7.84
C ALA A 61 0.02 12.68 6.71
N TYR A 62 -1.25 12.72 7.08
CA TYR A 62 -2.39 12.67 6.15
C TYR A 62 -3.59 13.44 6.73
N GLY A 63 -4.25 14.26 5.89
CA GLY A 63 -5.46 14.99 6.29
C GLY A 63 -5.28 15.94 7.49
N GLY A 64 -4.05 16.41 7.75
CA GLY A 64 -3.71 17.26 8.89
C GLY A 64 -3.50 16.49 10.20
N ILE A 65 -3.41 15.16 10.14
CA ILE A 65 -3.14 14.28 11.28
C ILE A 65 -1.80 13.58 11.05
N ASP A 66 -0.99 13.50 12.10
CA ASP A 66 0.24 12.73 12.13
C ASP A 66 -0.04 11.36 12.75
N TYR A 67 0.12 10.32 11.96
CA TYR A 67 -0.05 8.93 12.38
C TYR A 67 1.31 8.30 12.65
N VAL A 68 1.46 7.66 13.81
CA VAL A 68 2.66 6.89 14.14
C VAL A 68 2.48 5.45 13.70
N VAL A 69 3.43 4.91 12.94
CA VAL A 69 3.47 3.48 12.61
C VAL A 69 3.78 2.70 13.89
N ARG A 70 2.83 1.90 14.39
CA ARG A 70 2.96 1.07 15.60
C ARG A 70 3.59 -0.28 15.30
N GLY A 71 3.29 -0.80 14.14
CA GLY A 71 3.79 -2.09 13.68
C GLY A 71 3.67 -2.21 12.18
N THR A 72 4.42 -3.16 11.65
CA THR A 72 4.47 -3.48 10.22
C THR A 72 4.30 -4.98 10.06
N ILE A 73 3.40 -5.37 9.18
CA ILE A 73 3.26 -6.72 8.68
C ILE A 73 3.91 -6.76 7.31
N THR A 74 4.86 -7.66 7.12
CA THR A 74 5.42 -7.97 5.80
C THR A 74 4.81 -9.26 5.31
N LEU A 75 4.19 -9.24 4.15
CA LEU A 75 3.50 -10.37 3.55
C LEU A 75 4.26 -10.88 2.33
N HIS A 76 4.28 -12.20 2.15
CA HIS A 76 4.97 -12.89 1.08
C HIS A 76 4.07 -13.93 0.42
N GLN A 77 3.88 -13.80 -0.90
CA GLN A 77 3.22 -14.79 -1.75
C GLN A 77 4.09 -15.11 -2.96
N GLY A 78 4.83 -16.18 -2.90
CA GLY A 78 5.81 -16.49 -3.93
C GLY A 78 6.91 -15.44 -4.01
N SER A 79 6.96 -14.70 -5.12
CA SER A 79 7.90 -13.58 -5.33
C SER A 79 7.30 -12.21 -4.98
N PHE A 80 6.01 -12.14 -4.71
CA PHE A 80 5.34 -10.92 -4.33
C PHE A 80 5.57 -10.60 -2.86
N VAL A 81 5.77 -9.32 -2.56
CA VAL A 81 5.96 -8.81 -1.20
C VAL A 81 5.20 -7.50 -1.08
N TRP A 82 4.36 -7.40 -0.05
CA TRP A 82 3.71 -6.14 0.30
C TRP A 82 3.75 -5.92 1.81
N TRP A 83 3.39 -4.73 2.23
CA TRP A 83 3.45 -4.31 3.63
C TRP A 83 2.13 -3.70 4.07
N GLU A 84 1.79 -3.96 5.31
CA GLU A 84 0.70 -3.30 6.01
C GLU A 84 1.22 -2.66 7.28
N HIS A 85 0.99 -1.37 7.40
CA HIS A 85 1.48 -0.57 8.52
C HIS A 85 0.31 -0.15 9.39
N LEU A 86 0.28 -0.63 10.66
CA LEU A 86 -0.70 -0.19 11.66
C LEU A 86 -0.40 1.25 12.06
N LEU A 87 -1.38 2.12 11.90
CA LEU A 87 -1.30 3.54 12.18
C LEU A 87 -2.06 3.91 13.46
N ASP A 88 -1.43 4.70 14.31
CA ASP A 88 -2.00 5.27 15.54
C ASP A 88 -1.98 6.80 15.44
N GLY A 89 -3.10 7.45 15.73
CA GLY A 89 -3.23 8.92 15.62
C GLY A 89 -4.61 9.39 15.19
N GLY A 90 -5.47 8.48 14.72
CA GLY A 90 -6.84 8.76 14.30
C GLY A 90 -7.88 7.98 15.08
N ASP A 91 -9.13 8.04 14.61
CA ASP A 91 -10.24 7.28 15.15
C ASP A 91 -10.23 5.84 14.61
N GLY A 92 -10.06 4.86 15.50
CA GLY A 92 -10.08 3.43 15.18
C GLY A 92 -8.76 2.92 14.59
N ALA A 93 -8.74 1.64 14.22
CA ALA A 93 -7.59 1.01 13.58
C ALA A 93 -7.53 1.42 12.11
N GLN A 94 -6.46 2.08 11.73
CA GLN A 94 -6.12 2.47 10.37
C GLN A 94 -4.88 1.70 9.94
N TRP A 95 -4.85 1.29 8.68
CA TRP A 95 -3.71 0.62 8.10
C TRP A 95 -3.31 1.29 6.79
N LEU A 96 -2.02 1.31 6.52
CA LEU A 96 -1.48 1.73 5.24
C LEU A 96 -0.91 0.52 4.52
N GLY A 97 -1.61 0.07 3.49
CA GLY A 97 -1.11 -0.94 2.56
C GLY A 97 -0.13 -0.31 1.59
N VAL A 98 1.01 -0.94 1.39
CA VAL A 98 2.05 -0.51 0.45
C VAL A 98 2.50 -1.69 -0.38
N GLU A 99 2.38 -1.58 -1.69
CA GLU A 99 2.77 -2.60 -2.64
C GLU A 99 3.61 -2.01 -3.78
N VAL A 100 4.39 -2.85 -4.42
CA VAL A 100 5.09 -2.50 -5.65
C VAL A 100 4.74 -3.53 -6.70
N ASP A 101 3.79 -3.18 -7.56
CA ASP A 101 3.40 -4.00 -8.68
C ASP A 101 3.95 -3.44 -9.99
N GLU A 102 4.60 -4.27 -10.80
CA GLU A 102 5.27 -3.90 -12.08
C GLU A 102 6.15 -2.63 -11.98
N GLY A 103 6.73 -2.37 -10.79
CA GLY A 103 7.53 -1.18 -10.50
C GLY A 103 6.73 0.08 -10.17
N GLN A 104 5.40 0.00 -10.15
CA GLN A 104 4.52 1.06 -9.69
C GLN A 104 4.29 0.92 -8.19
N LEU A 105 4.33 2.04 -7.48
CA LEU A 105 4.02 2.10 -6.06
C LEU A 105 2.51 2.24 -5.91
N GLU A 106 1.89 1.24 -5.31
CA GLU A 106 0.48 1.25 -4.94
C GLU A 106 0.35 1.45 -3.43
N ILE A 107 -0.54 2.35 -3.05
CA ILE A 107 -0.80 2.71 -1.65
C ILE A 107 -2.30 2.64 -1.44
N THR A 108 -2.70 1.96 -0.37
CA THR A 108 -4.11 1.87 0.03
C THR A 108 -4.27 2.28 1.48
N TRP A 109 -5.23 3.14 1.75
CA TRP A 109 -5.65 3.47 3.11
C TRP A 109 -6.79 2.56 3.52
N TRP A 110 -6.57 1.73 4.54
CA TRP A 110 -7.52 0.75 5.05
C TRP A 110 -8.10 1.17 6.40
N THR A 111 -9.38 0.88 6.58
CA THR A 111 -10.09 1.06 7.84
C THR A 111 -10.76 -0.25 8.21
N THR A 112 -10.47 -0.79 9.38
CA THR A 112 -11.08 -2.03 9.88
C THR A 112 -12.58 -1.81 10.13
N ARG A 113 -13.41 -2.72 9.61
CA ARG A 113 -14.88 -2.67 9.71
C ARG A 113 -15.35 -3.76 10.68
N ARG A 114 -15.80 -3.36 11.86
CA ARG A 114 -16.28 -4.30 12.88
C ARG A 114 -17.81 -4.42 12.87
N GLY A 115 -18.32 -5.60 13.27
CA GLY A 115 -19.76 -5.81 13.45
C GLY A 115 -20.58 -5.80 12.16
N HIS A 116 -19.95 -5.94 11.00
CA HIS A 116 -20.60 -5.85 9.68
C HIS A 116 -21.41 -7.11 9.30
N GLY A 117 -21.10 -8.28 9.89
CA GLY A 117 -21.78 -9.55 9.60
C GLY A 117 -21.59 -10.10 8.17
N LEU A 118 -20.70 -9.47 7.38
CA LEU A 118 -20.40 -9.89 6.01
C LEU A 118 -19.37 -11.01 6.02
N VAL A 119 -19.47 -11.86 5.00
CA VAL A 119 -18.53 -12.94 4.73
C VAL A 119 -18.12 -12.89 3.26
N PRO A 120 -16.97 -13.46 2.89
CA PRO A 120 -16.55 -13.53 1.50
C PRO A 120 -17.62 -14.18 0.61
N ALA A 121 -17.96 -13.52 -0.50
CA ALA A 121 -18.90 -13.96 -1.52
C ALA A 121 -18.46 -13.40 -2.88
N PRO A 122 -18.91 -13.89 -4.04
CA PRO A 122 -18.52 -13.35 -5.34
C PRO A 122 -18.78 -11.84 -5.52
N GLU A 123 -19.83 -11.34 -4.85
CA GLU A 123 -20.14 -9.92 -4.73
C GLU A 123 -20.45 -9.59 -3.27
N VAL A 124 -19.97 -8.46 -2.80
CA VAL A 124 -20.20 -7.94 -1.46
C VAL A 124 -20.73 -6.52 -1.56
N VAL A 125 -21.80 -6.21 -0.83
CA VAL A 125 -22.36 -4.86 -0.75
C VAL A 125 -22.00 -4.26 0.60
N LEU A 126 -21.31 -3.13 0.57
CA LEU A 126 -20.98 -2.34 1.74
C LEU A 126 -21.19 -0.85 1.41
N ASP A 127 -21.83 -0.12 2.33
CA ASP A 127 -22.14 1.31 2.20
C ASP A 127 -22.81 1.63 0.83
N ASP A 128 -23.83 0.82 0.43
CA ASP A 128 -24.59 0.91 -0.83
C ASP A 128 -23.75 0.75 -2.12
N ARG A 129 -22.53 0.24 -1.99
CA ARG A 129 -21.64 0.00 -3.13
C ARG A 129 -21.43 -1.51 -3.33
N VAL A 130 -21.52 -1.94 -4.60
CA VAL A 130 -21.25 -3.32 -5.00
C VAL A 130 -19.76 -3.48 -5.27
N HIS A 131 -19.13 -4.41 -4.54
CA HIS A 131 -17.73 -4.78 -4.72
C HIS A 131 -17.71 -6.22 -5.28
N ARG A 132 -16.88 -6.44 -6.30
CA ARG A 132 -16.67 -7.77 -6.90
C ARG A 132 -15.28 -8.26 -6.51
N GLU A 133 -15.20 -9.57 -6.33
CA GLU A 133 -13.93 -10.24 -6.06
C GLU A 133 -12.97 -9.95 -7.22
N ASP A 134 -11.79 -9.49 -6.88
CA ASP A 134 -10.73 -9.11 -7.79
C ASP A 134 -9.56 -10.06 -7.68
N GLU A 135 -9.13 -10.37 -6.45
CA GLU A 135 -8.05 -11.28 -6.16
C GLU A 135 -8.34 -12.09 -4.90
N SER A 136 -7.72 -13.26 -4.80
CA SER A 136 -7.71 -14.06 -3.57
C SER A 136 -6.48 -14.95 -3.50
N GLY A 137 -6.03 -15.22 -2.29
CA GLY A 137 -4.82 -16.01 -2.11
C GLY A 137 -4.52 -16.37 -0.67
N ALA A 138 -3.26 -16.81 -0.49
CA ALA A 138 -2.68 -17.07 0.82
C ALA A 138 -1.23 -16.60 0.83
N ALA A 139 -0.83 -15.97 1.93
CA ALA A 139 0.49 -15.43 2.14
C ALA A 139 1.07 -15.90 3.47
N GLN A 140 2.39 -15.89 3.57
CA GLN A 140 3.09 -15.93 4.85
C GLN A 140 3.33 -14.52 5.33
N TYR A 141 3.21 -14.28 6.63
CA TYR A 141 3.48 -12.98 7.20
C TYR A 141 4.55 -13.02 8.28
N SER A 142 5.20 -11.89 8.47
CA SER A 142 6.05 -11.59 9.62
C SER A 142 5.75 -10.19 10.14
N CYS A 143 5.79 -10.03 11.47
CA CYS A 143 5.46 -8.79 12.14
C CYS A 143 6.67 -8.13 12.78
N GLU A 144 6.70 -6.80 12.73
CA GLU A 144 7.62 -5.94 13.46
C GLU A 144 6.82 -4.92 14.26
N GLY A 145 7.23 -4.65 15.50
CA GLY A 145 6.50 -3.75 16.40
C GLY A 145 5.20 -4.34 16.94
N THR A 146 4.18 -3.51 17.08
CA THR A 146 2.86 -3.89 17.63
C THR A 146 1.83 -3.94 16.51
N THR A 147 1.42 -5.14 16.10
CA THR A 147 0.40 -5.36 15.07
C THR A 147 -0.87 -6.00 15.60
N GLY A 148 -0.81 -6.60 16.79
CA GLY A 148 -1.90 -7.42 17.34
C GLY A 148 -1.83 -8.89 16.93
N LEU A 149 -0.92 -9.26 16.01
CA LEU A 149 -0.71 -10.61 15.50
C LEU A 149 0.51 -11.28 16.16
N PRO A 150 0.63 -12.62 16.07
CA PRO A 150 1.88 -13.33 16.36
C PRO A 150 3.05 -12.81 15.49
N PRO A 151 4.31 -13.06 15.90
CA PRO A 151 5.48 -12.56 15.14
C PRO A 151 5.56 -13.06 13.70
N GLN A 152 4.95 -14.19 13.40
CA GLN A 152 4.86 -14.78 12.06
C GLN A 152 3.70 -15.76 11.99
N GLY A 153 3.18 -16.02 10.81
CA GLY A 153 2.10 -16.96 10.56
C GLY A 153 1.69 -17.00 9.09
N GLN A 154 0.47 -17.42 8.86
CA GLN A 154 -0.14 -17.51 7.54
C GLN A 154 -1.44 -16.71 7.51
N MET A 155 -1.75 -16.13 6.36
CA MET A 155 -2.99 -15.41 6.15
C MET A 155 -3.60 -15.84 4.81
N ARG A 156 -4.93 -15.86 4.78
CA ARG A 156 -5.70 -15.98 3.54
C ARG A 156 -6.41 -14.67 3.32
N TYR A 157 -6.51 -14.25 2.07
CA TYR A 157 -7.17 -12.99 1.73
C TYR A 157 -8.14 -13.15 0.57
N ARG A 158 -9.10 -12.25 0.49
CA ARG A 158 -9.98 -12.01 -0.64
C ARG A 158 -10.21 -10.51 -0.79
N ASP A 159 -9.77 -9.99 -1.90
CA ASP A 159 -9.81 -8.58 -2.22
C ASP A 159 -10.90 -8.29 -3.25
N TYR A 160 -11.53 -7.18 -3.06
CA TYR A 160 -12.68 -6.75 -3.84
C TYR A 160 -12.54 -5.30 -4.24
N ARG A 161 -13.11 -4.97 -5.39
CA ARG A 161 -13.18 -3.57 -5.83
C ARG A 161 -14.54 -3.21 -6.41
N THR A 162 -14.89 -1.94 -6.33
CA THR A 162 -15.98 -1.36 -7.12
C THR A 162 -15.57 -1.27 -8.58
N GLN A 163 -16.54 -1.17 -9.49
CA GLN A 163 -16.28 -1.10 -10.93
C GLN A 163 -15.39 0.11 -11.31
N ASP A 164 -15.48 1.21 -10.59
CA ASP A 164 -14.67 2.41 -10.78
C ASP A 164 -13.31 2.37 -10.04
N GLY A 165 -13.05 1.28 -9.28
CA GLY A 165 -11.82 1.10 -8.50
C GLY A 165 -11.64 2.06 -7.34
N SER A 166 -12.61 2.94 -7.04
CA SER A 166 -12.47 3.96 -6.02
C SER A 166 -12.69 3.47 -4.58
N SER A 167 -13.23 2.26 -4.41
CA SER A 167 -13.46 1.63 -3.11
C SER A 167 -13.05 0.17 -3.18
N LEU A 168 -12.33 -0.25 -2.17
CA LEU A 168 -11.78 -1.58 -2.02
C LEU A 168 -12.32 -2.21 -0.75
N LEU A 169 -12.39 -3.54 -0.72
CA LEU A 169 -12.58 -4.32 0.50
C LEU A 169 -11.51 -5.41 0.53
N SER A 170 -11.02 -5.72 1.73
CA SER A 170 -10.21 -6.90 1.99
C SER A 170 -10.83 -7.72 3.11
N PHE A 171 -11.00 -9.00 2.86
CA PHE A 171 -11.25 -9.98 3.91
C PHE A 171 -9.97 -10.75 4.16
N GLU A 172 -9.53 -10.76 5.40
CA GLU A 172 -8.31 -11.40 5.84
C GLU A 172 -8.61 -12.40 6.95
N ASP A 173 -8.01 -13.58 6.85
CA ASP A 173 -8.12 -14.64 7.86
C ASP A 173 -6.71 -15.02 8.33
N TRP A 174 -6.36 -14.50 9.47
CA TRP A 174 -5.06 -14.66 10.12
C TRP A 174 -5.03 -15.96 10.93
N ASP A 175 -4.20 -16.92 10.48
CA ASP A 175 -4.02 -18.24 11.11
C ASP A 175 -5.32 -19.02 11.35
N GLY A 176 -6.37 -18.79 10.56
CA GLY A 176 -7.66 -19.46 10.69
C GLY A 176 -8.54 -18.92 11.84
N SER A 177 -8.29 -17.68 12.30
CA SER A 177 -9.05 -17.03 13.37
C SER A 177 -10.44 -16.56 12.93
N GLY A 178 -10.70 -16.54 11.64
CA GLY A 178 -11.93 -16.05 11.01
C GLY A 178 -11.69 -14.79 10.20
N TRP A 179 -12.65 -14.49 9.32
CA TRP A 179 -12.53 -13.36 8.41
C TRP A 179 -12.71 -12.02 9.12
N GLU A 180 -11.72 -11.17 9.01
CA GLU A 180 -11.79 -9.75 9.31
C GLU A 180 -12.02 -8.96 8.03
N LEU A 181 -12.77 -7.87 8.10
CA LEU A 181 -13.06 -7.00 6.96
C LEU A 181 -12.44 -5.63 7.17
N SER A 182 -11.75 -5.16 6.14
CA SER A 182 -11.32 -3.78 6.00
C SER A 182 -11.90 -3.16 4.73
N SER A 183 -12.28 -1.89 4.82
CA SER A 183 -12.61 -1.07 3.66
C SER A 183 -11.45 -0.17 3.33
N GLY A 184 -11.11 -0.08 2.05
CA GLY A 184 -9.96 0.64 1.57
C GLY A 184 -10.27 1.62 0.46
N ARG A 185 -9.37 2.58 0.30
CA ARG A 185 -9.32 3.45 -0.88
C ARG A 185 -7.89 3.58 -1.39
N PRO A 186 -7.70 3.56 -2.71
CA PRO A 186 -6.41 3.88 -3.30
C PRO A 186 -5.97 5.31 -2.94
N MET A 187 -4.66 5.48 -2.74
CA MET A 187 -4.04 6.76 -2.41
C MET A 187 -2.96 7.09 -3.44
N SER A 188 -2.88 8.36 -3.80
CA SER A 188 -1.72 8.84 -4.54
C SER A 188 -0.55 9.11 -3.59
N PRO A 189 0.71 8.79 -3.95
CA PRO A 189 1.87 9.06 -3.09
C PRO A 189 1.96 10.52 -2.63
N GLY A 190 1.49 11.48 -3.43
CA GLY A 190 1.48 12.91 -3.10
C GLY A 190 0.43 13.33 -2.06
N GLU A 191 -0.50 12.44 -1.67
CA GLU A 191 -1.47 12.71 -0.60
C GLU A 191 -0.87 12.52 0.79
N LEU A 192 0.26 11.82 0.89
CA LEU A 192 0.93 11.48 2.13
C LEU A 192 2.27 12.20 2.25
N THR A 193 2.64 12.56 3.47
CA THR A 193 4.02 12.89 3.80
C THR A 193 4.53 11.88 4.82
N VAL A 194 5.69 11.27 4.57
CA VAL A 194 6.26 10.27 5.46
C VAL A 194 7.57 10.75 6.04
N TYR A 195 7.77 10.46 7.33
CA TYR A 195 9.00 10.77 8.06
C TYR A 195 9.56 9.50 8.69
N PRO A 196 10.88 9.30 8.65
CA PRO A 196 11.50 8.13 9.26
C PRO A 196 11.31 8.13 10.78
N ALA A 197 11.40 6.93 11.36
CA ALA A 197 11.51 6.80 12.81
C ALA A 197 12.71 7.61 13.33
N PRO A 198 12.59 8.24 14.50
CA PRO A 198 13.75 8.81 15.16
C PRO A 198 14.83 7.73 15.36
N PRO A 199 16.11 8.07 15.23
CA PRO A 199 17.17 7.12 15.51
C PRO A 199 17.05 6.62 16.94
N ALA A 200 17.31 5.31 17.13
CA ALA A 200 17.27 4.72 18.47
C ALA A 200 18.25 5.44 19.43
N PRO A 201 17.90 5.57 20.73
CA PRO A 201 18.82 6.13 21.70
C PRO A 201 20.17 5.40 21.67
N GLY A 202 21.26 6.15 21.50
CA GLY A 202 22.62 5.61 21.37
C GLY A 202 23.06 5.26 19.95
N ALA A 203 22.22 5.47 18.92
CA ALA A 203 22.66 5.38 17.54
C ALA A 203 23.68 6.47 17.20
N PRO A 204 24.66 6.20 16.30
CA PRO A 204 25.59 7.23 15.83
C PRO A 204 24.83 8.44 15.26
N GLY A 205 25.03 9.63 15.84
CA GLY A 205 24.33 10.86 15.43
C GLY A 205 23.17 11.30 16.35
N TYR A 206 22.72 10.47 17.29
CA TYR A 206 21.75 10.87 18.32
C TYR A 206 22.42 11.88 19.27
N ARG A 207 21.97 13.13 19.25
CA ARG A 207 22.27 14.14 20.27
C ARG A 207 20.98 14.39 21.06
N ALA A 208 21.01 14.07 22.33
CA ALA A 208 19.94 14.40 23.28
C ALA A 208 19.88 15.91 23.51
#